data_e5d0d6c43d39d20242a54538f1f72a94
#
_entry.id   e5d0d6c43d39d20242a54538f1f72a94
#
_cell.length_a   1.000
_cell.length_b   1.000
_cell.length_c   1.000
_cell.angle_alpha   90.00
_cell.angle_beta   90.00
_cell.angle_gamma   90.00
#
_symmetry.space_group_name_H-M   'P 1'
#
loop_
_entity.id
_entity.type
_entity.pdbx_description
1 polymer ?
#
loop_
_entity_poly.entity_id
_entity_poly.type
_entity_poly.pdbx_seq_one_letter_code
_entity_poly.pdbx_strand_id
1 'polypeptide(L)'
;MLDKALAWIDRHLLWLLSAVLVLRAGFLFGNGLDLIGDESYYWDWSRQPDWCYYSKPPMVAWLIGAFTWLLGDYTAVVRLPTLLLGTVFLAYFHATAKAFYGPRAAAMALLLILATPINVLANFLMTIDPPLYCFWVMALFYLRKALFDHDAKAWLWAGCASAAALLSKQVAIALPVILLLFLLISSPHRKYLRREYWLYVLPMLLAAVPILLWNQQHDWVMFGHSKSHLGDHETTSWLKHLQHALDFLLYQLLLLSPLIFLLLLFTSLQGILGFNKLSSEQQFLWLMGPLMLLGVLLLSVLQKVQGNWPMPFYISALILFAGTWAAGAWQKTVKFALALGYLMVMMTYVLPLLLQILHLKDSEFDPTKRFKSWQELALNLHFERLIAQASLDDTFVVALGHRYLASQLAFYLPDHPKVYRFEESGQVISQYEVWPGPRDFVGKNAFIVGEGRQAKVPEALKNAFMRLTFLAEVVNPNKPNAPYSIYLAENLLSWPATTKQDVIKD
;
A
#
# COMPACT_ATOMS: atom_id res chain seq x y z
N MET A 1 -17.18 -8.25 -33.28
CA MET A 1 -15.85 -8.66 -32.78
C MET A 1 -15.78 -8.59 -31.25
N LEU A 2 -16.09 -7.45 -30.61
CA LEU A 2 -15.99 -7.29 -29.15
C LEU A 2 -16.82 -8.32 -28.38
N ASP A 3 -18.07 -8.59 -28.76
CA ASP A 3 -18.94 -9.54 -28.06
C ASP A 3 -18.41 -10.99 -28.10
N LYS A 4 -17.79 -11.38 -29.22
CA LYS A 4 -17.12 -12.69 -29.33
C LYS A 4 -15.92 -12.77 -28.40
N ALA A 5 -15.14 -11.68 -28.28
CA ALA A 5 -13.99 -11.60 -27.38
C ALA A 5 -14.44 -11.65 -25.90
N LEU A 6 -15.47 -10.91 -25.52
CA LEU A 6 -16.00 -10.94 -24.15
C LEU A 6 -16.55 -12.31 -23.76
N ALA A 7 -17.27 -13.00 -24.67
CA ALA A 7 -17.74 -14.36 -24.44
C ALA A 7 -16.58 -15.38 -24.36
N TRP A 8 -15.51 -15.16 -25.10
CA TRP A 8 -14.30 -15.98 -25.02
C TRP A 8 -13.60 -15.81 -23.67
N ILE A 9 -13.44 -14.57 -23.20
CA ILE A 9 -12.81 -14.24 -21.91
C ILE A 9 -13.55 -14.92 -20.75
N ASP A 10 -14.89 -14.81 -20.68
CA ASP A 10 -15.67 -15.45 -19.62
C ASP A 10 -15.51 -16.98 -19.64
N ARG A 11 -15.50 -17.59 -20.84
CA ARG A 11 -15.35 -19.02 -21.03
C ARG A 11 -13.96 -19.53 -20.67
N HIS A 12 -12.94 -18.73 -20.92
CA HIS A 12 -11.52 -19.10 -20.74
C HIS A 12 -10.85 -18.29 -19.62
N LEU A 13 -11.60 -17.90 -18.60
CA LEU A 13 -11.12 -17.05 -17.50
C LEU A 13 -9.84 -17.59 -16.86
N LEU A 14 -9.78 -18.90 -16.59
CA LEU A 14 -8.60 -19.51 -15.97
C LEU A 14 -7.34 -19.34 -16.84
N TRP A 15 -7.45 -19.53 -18.16
CA TRP A 15 -6.33 -19.30 -19.07
C TRP A 15 -5.86 -17.85 -19.08
N LEU A 16 -6.81 -16.89 -19.05
CA LEU A 16 -6.46 -15.47 -18.97
C LEU A 16 -5.76 -15.13 -17.64
N LEU A 17 -6.30 -15.62 -16.52
CA LEU A 17 -5.69 -15.40 -15.20
C LEU A 17 -4.30 -16.03 -15.12
N SER A 18 -4.12 -17.24 -15.65
CA SER A 18 -2.81 -17.90 -15.73
C SER A 18 -1.82 -17.12 -16.59
N ALA A 19 -2.24 -16.62 -17.74
CA ALA A 19 -1.39 -15.80 -18.60
C ALA A 19 -0.96 -14.48 -17.92
N VAL A 20 -1.90 -13.82 -17.24
CA VAL A 20 -1.60 -12.61 -16.45
C VAL A 20 -0.65 -12.92 -15.30
N LEU A 21 -0.85 -14.03 -14.58
CA LEU A 21 0.02 -14.46 -13.50
C LEU A 21 1.44 -14.74 -14.00
N VAL A 22 1.60 -15.46 -15.12
CA VAL A 22 2.90 -15.75 -15.73
C VAL A 22 3.61 -14.47 -16.17
N LEU A 23 2.89 -13.52 -16.80
CA LEU A 23 3.44 -12.23 -17.18
C LEU A 23 3.96 -11.45 -15.95
N ARG A 24 3.15 -11.38 -14.88
CA ARG A 24 3.51 -10.70 -13.63
C ARG A 24 4.68 -11.38 -12.92
N ALA A 25 4.69 -12.70 -12.86
CA ALA A 25 5.80 -13.45 -12.31
C ALA A 25 7.09 -13.22 -13.12
N GLY A 26 7.02 -13.28 -14.44
CA GLY A 26 8.15 -12.95 -15.31
C GLY A 26 8.70 -11.54 -15.06
N PHE A 27 7.82 -10.55 -14.91
CA PHE A 27 8.22 -9.19 -14.56
C PHE A 27 8.84 -9.14 -13.15
N LEU A 28 8.20 -9.75 -12.16
CA LEU A 28 8.67 -9.74 -10.77
C LEU A 28 10.07 -10.34 -10.62
N PHE A 29 10.37 -11.44 -11.29
CA PHE A 29 11.67 -12.10 -11.21
C PHE A 29 12.72 -11.50 -12.17
N GLY A 30 12.30 -10.81 -13.22
CA GLY A 30 13.20 -10.32 -14.29
C GLY A 30 13.58 -8.84 -14.21
N ASN A 31 12.97 -8.02 -13.32
CA ASN A 31 13.13 -6.57 -13.37
C ASN A 31 14.39 -6.03 -12.66
N GLY A 32 14.99 -6.76 -11.71
CA GLY A 32 16.20 -6.36 -10.97
C GLY A 32 16.04 -5.10 -10.11
N LEU A 33 14.80 -4.73 -9.74
CA LEU A 33 14.52 -3.54 -8.94
C LEU A 33 14.54 -3.85 -7.45
N ASP A 34 15.27 -3.05 -6.67
CA ASP A 34 15.30 -3.11 -5.21
C ASP A 34 13.90 -2.90 -4.60
N LEU A 35 13.73 -3.25 -3.32
CA LEU A 35 12.53 -2.91 -2.55
C LEU A 35 12.44 -1.38 -2.40
N ILE A 36 11.21 -0.84 -2.48
CA ILE A 36 10.99 0.52 -1.99
C ILE A 36 10.99 0.55 -0.46
N GLY A 37 11.18 1.74 0.10
CA GLY A 37 11.26 1.92 1.55
C GLY A 37 10.07 1.38 2.33
N ASP A 38 8.86 1.41 1.79
CA ASP A 38 7.70 0.82 2.45
C ASP A 38 7.77 -0.72 2.47
N GLU A 39 8.22 -1.37 1.38
CA GLU A 39 8.35 -2.83 1.32
C GLU A 39 9.38 -3.36 2.33
N SER A 40 10.58 -2.75 2.37
CA SER A 40 11.61 -3.10 3.35
C SER A 40 11.17 -2.82 4.78
N TYR A 41 10.40 -1.75 5.00
CA TYR A 41 9.88 -1.40 6.31
C TYR A 41 8.82 -2.39 6.80
N TYR A 42 7.92 -2.86 5.92
CA TYR A 42 6.96 -3.92 6.26
C TYR A 42 7.61 -5.29 6.40
N TRP A 43 8.71 -5.55 5.68
CA TRP A 43 9.53 -6.73 5.90
C TRP A 43 10.19 -6.70 7.30
N ASP A 44 10.75 -5.56 7.70
CA ASP A 44 11.35 -5.44 9.03
C ASP A 44 10.30 -5.60 10.15
N TRP A 45 9.06 -5.14 9.93
CA TRP A 45 7.93 -5.44 10.83
C TRP A 45 7.66 -6.95 10.91
N SER A 46 7.75 -7.66 9.80
CA SER A 46 7.47 -9.09 9.75
C SER A 46 8.44 -9.93 10.59
N ARG A 47 9.63 -9.42 10.87
CA ARG A 47 10.62 -10.05 11.75
C ARG A 47 10.25 -9.96 13.24
N GLN A 48 9.37 -9.04 13.59
CA GLN A 48 8.82 -8.87 14.94
C GLN A 48 7.28 -8.82 14.83
N PRO A 49 6.63 -10.00 14.59
CA PRO A 49 5.19 -10.05 14.34
C PRO A 49 4.40 -9.56 15.54
N ASP A 50 3.47 -8.66 15.29
CA ASP A 50 2.62 -8.04 16.30
C ASP A 50 1.19 -7.88 15.77
N TRP A 51 0.26 -7.46 16.63
CA TRP A 51 -1.13 -7.23 16.31
C TRP A 51 -1.42 -5.91 15.64
N CYS A 52 -0.49 -4.96 15.69
CA CYS A 52 -0.54 -3.68 15.04
C CYS A 52 0.85 -3.06 15.00
N TYR A 53 1.03 -2.01 14.23
CA TYR A 53 2.27 -1.27 14.12
C TYR A 53 2.01 0.24 14.14
N TYR A 54 3.06 1.04 14.29
CA TYR A 54 3.00 2.50 14.39
C TYR A 54 1.96 3.16 13.47
N SER A 55 1.82 2.72 12.22
CA SER A 55 0.98 3.42 11.24
C SER A 55 -0.10 2.56 10.60
N LYS A 56 -0.04 1.23 10.72
CA LYS A 56 -0.89 0.30 9.97
C LYS A 56 -1.22 -0.97 10.76
N PRO A 57 -2.37 -1.60 10.44
CA PRO A 57 -2.71 -2.94 10.89
C PRO A 57 -1.74 -4.01 10.34
N PRO A 58 -1.76 -5.25 10.86
CA PRO A 58 -0.64 -6.19 10.75
C PRO A 58 -0.59 -7.02 9.45
N MET A 59 -1.64 -7.07 8.63
CA MET A 59 -1.79 -8.04 7.53
C MET A 59 -0.61 -8.05 6.56
N VAL A 60 -0.06 -6.90 6.22
CA VAL A 60 1.09 -6.81 5.29
C VAL A 60 2.33 -7.49 5.88
N ALA A 61 2.62 -7.26 7.16
CA ALA A 61 3.76 -7.87 7.84
C ALA A 61 3.55 -9.40 7.99
N TRP A 62 2.36 -9.85 8.35
CA TRP A 62 2.06 -11.29 8.46
C TRP A 62 2.22 -12.02 7.13
N LEU A 63 1.75 -11.42 6.02
CA LEU A 63 1.88 -12.01 4.68
C LEU A 63 3.34 -12.06 4.24
N ILE A 64 4.10 -10.98 4.40
CA ILE A 64 5.53 -10.97 4.07
C ILE A 64 6.26 -12.02 4.94
N GLY A 65 6.05 -12.00 6.25
CA GLY A 65 6.68 -12.93 7.17
C GLY A 65 6.38 -14.40 6.87
N ALA A 66 5.16 -14.74 6.49
CA ALA A 66 4.81 -16.10 6.11
C ALA A 66 5.59 -16.60 4.89
N PHE A 67 5.79 -15.74 3.88
CA PHE A 67 6.54 -16.10 2.69
C PHE A 67 8.05 -16.09 2.90
N THR A 68 8.59 -15.09 3.61
CA THR A 68 10.04 -15.02 3.89
C THR A 68 10.48 -16.11 4.88
N TRP A 69 9.65 -16.47 5.85
CA TRP A 69 9.93 -17.61 6.73
C TRP A 69 10.05 -18.93 5.94
N LEU A 70 9.25 -19.12 4.88
CA LEU A 70 9.25 -20.34 4.08
C LEU A 70 10.36 -20.35 3.01
N LEU A 71 10.64 -19.20 2.38
CA LEU A 71 11.43 -19.10 1.15
C LEU A 71 12.69 -18.23 1.30
N GLY A 72 12.92 -17.64 2.46
CA GLY A 72 14.08 -16.76 2.73
C GLY A 72 13.85 -15.28 2.36
N ASP A 73 14.76 -14.44 2.80
CA ASP A 73 14.68 -12.98 2.70
C ASP A 73 15.24 -12.47 1.37
N TYR A 74 14.48 -12.66 0.30
CA TYR A 74 14.80 -12.19 -1.05
C TYR A 74 13.77 -11.15 -1.52
N THR A 75 14.21 -10.15 -2.29
CA THR A 75 13.36 -9.11 -2.86
C THR A 75 12.12 -9.68 -3.56
N ALA A 76 12.29 -10.73 -4.38
CA ALA A 76 11.20 -11.40 -5.05
C ALA A 76 10.22 -12.08 -4.07
N VAL A 77 10.73 -12.67 -2.99
CA VAL A 77 9.90 -13.37 -1.98
C VAL A 77 9.04 -12.39 -1.20
N VAL A 78 9.57 -11.23 -0.83
CA VAL A 78 8.77 -10.14 -0.20
C VAL A 78 7.58 -9.76 -1.08
N ARG A 79 7.74 -9.80 -2.40
CA ARG A 79 6.70 -9.44 -3.39
C ARG A 79 5.77 -10.60 -3.80
N LEU A 80 6.12 -11.86 -3.54
CA LEU A 80 5.31 -13.02 -3.93
C LEU A 80 3.85 -12.96 -3.47
N PRO A 81 3.51 -12.49 -2.26
CA PRO A 81 2.11 -12.38 -1.84
C PRO A 81 1.25 -11.57 -2.80
N THR A 82 1.82 -10.57 -3.52
CA THR A 82 1.07 -9.75 -4.47
C THR A 82 0.54 -10.56 -5.66
N LEU A 83 1.30 -11.56 -6.13
CA LEU A 83 0.89 -12.42 -7.26
C LEU A 83 -0.33 -13.26 -6.88
N LEU A 84 -0.32 -13.84 -5.67
CA LEU A 84 -1.44 -14.63 -5.15
C LEU A 84 -2.67 -13.75 -4.95
N LEU A 85 -2.51 -12.67 -4.17
CA LEU A 85 -3.59 -11.72 -3.85
C LEU A 85 -4.19 -11.11 -5.11
N GLY A 86 -3.35 -10.70 -6.06
CA GLY A 86 -3.80 -10.12 -7.31
C GLY A 86 -4.54 -11.10 -8.23
N THR A 87 -4.16 -12.37 -8.21
CA THR A 87 -4.88 -13.42 -8.98
C THR A 87 -6.24 -13.68 -8.34
N VAL A 88 -6.28 -13.83 -7.01
CA VAL A 88 -7.54 -13.99 -6.26
C VAL A 88 -8.43 -12.76 -6.44
N PHE A 89 -7.85 -11.55 -6.37
CA PHE A 89 -8.58 -10.31 -6.64
C PHE A 89 -9.26 -10.32 -8.01
N LEU A 90 -8.54 -10.64 -9.09
CA LEU A 90 -9.12 -10.66 -10.44
C LEU A 90 -10.22 -11.72 -10.59
N ALA A 91 -10.05 -12.89 -9.95
CA ALA A 91 -11.08 -13.94 -9.95
C ALA A 91 -12.36 -13.48 -9.26
N TYR A 92 -12.24 -12.92 -8.05
CA TYR A 92 -13.40 -12.38 -7.31
C TYR A 92 -13.98 -11.13 -7.97
N PHE A 93 -13.16 -10.28 -8.58
CA PHE A 93 -13.64 -9.10 -9.31
C PHE A 93 -14.52 -9.51 -10.50
N HIS A 94 -14.05 -10.48 -11.30
CA HIS A 94 -14.86 -11.06 -12.38
C HIS A 94 -16.13 -11.71 -11.83
N ALA A 95 -16.03 -12.55 -10.78
CA ALA A 95 -17.18 -13.23 -10.19
C ALA A 95 -18.21 -12.25 -9.64
N THR A 96 -17.76 -11.15 -9.01
CA THR A 96 -18.63 -10.07 -8.50
C THR A 96 -19.36 -9.39 -9.65
N ALA A 97 -18.63 -8.96 -10.68
CA ALA A 97 -19.25 -8.34 -11.86
C ALA A 97 -20.21 -9.27 -12.58
N LYS A 98 -19.89 -10.58 -12.64
CA LYS A 98 -20.76 -11.62 -13.23
C LYS A 98 -22.05 -11.80 -12.42
N ALA A 99 -21.95 -11.76 -11.09
CA ALA A 99 -23.09 -11.90 -10.20
C ALA A 99 -24.07 -10.71 -10.31
N PHE A 100 -23.56 -9.50 -10.55
CA PHE A 100 -24.42 -8.31 -10.73
C PHE A 100 -24.99 -8.19 -12.15
N TYR A 101 -24.19 -8.44 -13.18
CA TYR A 101 -24.54 -8.04 -14.56
C TYR A 101 -24.33 -9.13 -15.63
N GLY A 102 -23.98 -10.33 -15.21
CA GLY A 102 -23.73 -11.46 -16.12
C GLY A 102 -22.36 -11.44 -16.81
N PRO A 103 -22.11 -12.46 -17.65
CA PRO A 103 -20.76 -12.79 -18.15
C PRO A 103 -20.15 -11.70 -19.06
N ARG A 104 -20.97 -11.00 -19.85
CA ARG A 104 -20.48 -9.94 -20.74
C ARG A 104 -19.93 -8.75 -19.96
N ALA A 105 -20.64 -8.28 -18.93
CA ALA A 105 -20.21 -7.19 -18.08
C ALA A 105 -18.99 -7.58 -17.23
N ALA A 106 -18.94 -8.83 -16.76
CA ALA A 106 -17.80 -9.38 -16.05
C ALA A 106 -16.51 -9.35 -16.88
N ALA A 107 -16.57 -9.83 -18.12
CA ALA A 107 -15.43 -9.77 -19.03
C ALA A 107 -15.02 -8.33 -19.36
N MET A 108 -15.98 -7.42 -19.53
CA MET A 108 -15.69 -5.98 -19.76
C MET A 108 -15.04 -5.34 -18.54
N ALA A 109 -15.57 -5.57 -17.34
CA ALA A 109 -14.99 -5.08 -16.10
C ALA A 109 -13.54 -5.57 -15.93
N LEU A 110 -13.29 -6.86 -16.22
CA LEU A 110 -11.95 -7.46 -16.16
C LEU A 110 -10.99 -6.80 -17.16
N LEU A 111 -11.42 -6.53 -18.40
CA LEU A 111 -10.61 -5.80 -19.36
C LEU A 111 -10.29 -4.37 -18.88
N LEU A 112 -11.28 -3.68 -18.31
CA LEU A 112 -11.10 -2.31 -17.79
C LEU A 112 -10.09 -2.26 -16.66
N ILE A 113 -10.19 -3.14 -15.65
CA ILE A 113 -9.22 -3.14 -14.53
C ILE A 113 -7.82 -3.54 -14.99
N LEU A 114 -7.70 -4.49 -15.91
CA LEU A 114 -6.42 -4.88 -16.49
C LEU A 114 -5.79 -3.78 -17.37
N ALA A 115 -6.58 -2.85 -17.89
CA ALA A 115 -6.12 -1.68 -18.64
C ALA A 115 -5.71 -0.49 -17.76
N THR A 116 -5.55 -0.68 -16.44
CA THR A 116 -5.14 0.40 -15.53
C THR A 116 -3.70 0.19 -15.03
N PRO A 117 -2.82 1.20 -15.11
CA PRO A 117 -1.47 1.14 -14.57
C PRO A 117 -1.42 0.80 -13.08
N ILE A 118 -2.39 1.30 -12.29
CA ILE A 118 -2.46 0.99 -10.84
C ILE A 118 -2.58 -0.51 -10.57
N ASN A 119 -3.27 -1.25 -11.42
CA ASN A 119 -3.38 -2.70 -11.26
C ASN A 119 -2.03 -3.41 -11.48
N VAL A 120 -1.13 -2.85 -12.30
CA VAL A 120 0.26 -3.33 -12.41
C VAL A 120 1.02 -3.05 -11.12
N LEU A 121 0.98 -1.81 -10.62
CA LEU A 121 1.68 -1.39 -9.42
C LEU A 121 1.21 -2.16 -8.17
N ALA A 122 -0.10 -2.32 -7.99
CA ALA A 122 -0.69 -3.07 -6.88
C ALA A 122 -0.39 -4.58 -6.91
N ASN A 123 0.06 -5.11 -8.04
CA ASN A 123 0.46 -6.52 -8.16
C ASN A 123 1.98 -6.70 -8.26
N PHE A 124 2.73 -5.60 -8.13
CA PHE A 124 4.18 -5.61 -8.09
C PHE A 124 4.72 -5.20 -6.71
N LEU A 125 4.14 -4.16 -6.10
CA LEU A 125 4.59 -3.64 -4.81
C LEU A 125 3.85 -4.32 -3.65
N MET A 126 4.59 -4.96 -2.75
CA MET A 126 4.00 -5.53 -1.53
C MET A 126 3.83 -4.45 -0.46
N THR A 127 2.68 -3.82 -0.50
CA THR A 127 2.22 -2.82 0.46
C THR A 127 0.93 -3.27 1.16
N ILE A 128 0.33 -2.38 1.93
CA ILE A 128 -0.98 -2.62 2.56
C ILE A 128 -2.15 -2.71 1.56
N ASP A 129 -1.94 -2.27 0.33
CA ASP A 129 -2.99 -2.13 -0.68
C ASP A 129 -3.39 -3.45 -1.37
N PRO A 130 -2.48 -4.33 -1.82
CA PRO A 130 -2.84 -5.62 -2.41
C PRO A 130 -3.78 -6.48 -1.53
N PRO A 131 -3.51 -6.72 -0.24
CA PRO A 131 -4.44 -7.46 0.60
C PRO A 131 -5.76 -6.72 0.82
N LEU A 132 -5.74 -5.37 0.97
CA LEU A 132 -6.96 -4.59 1.06
C LEU A 132 -7.86 -4.82 -0.15
N TYR A 133 -7.35 -4.70 -1.38
CA TYR A 133 -8.16 -4.83 -2.60
C TYR A 133 -8.72 -6.25 -2.77
N CYS A 134 -7.91 -7.26 -2.47
CA CYS A 134 -8.32 -8.65 -2.50
C CYS A 134 -9.50 -8.91 -1.56
N PHE A 135 -9.35 -8.53 -0.29
CA PHE A 135 -10.40 -8.77 0.71
C PHE A 135 -11.60 -7.82 0.53
N TRP A 136 -11.41 -6.63 0.01
CA TRP A 136 -12.50 -5.71 -0.33
C TRP A 136 -13.41 -6.29 -1.41
N VAL A 137 -12.85 -6.80 -2.50
CA VAL A 137 -13.67 -7.41 -3.56
C VAL A 137 -14.35 -8.70 -3.11
N MET A 138 -13.69 -9.50 -2.25
CA MET A 138 -14.32 -10.67 -1.62
C MET A 138 -15.51 -10.26 -0.75
N ALA A 139 -15.38 -9.19 0.04
CA ALA A 139 -16.47 -8.66 0.84
C ALA A 139 -17.65 -8.23 -0.06
N LEU A 140 -17.41 -7.52 -1.16
CA LEU A 140 -18.43 -7.13 -2.12
C LEU A 140 -19.15 -8.34 -2.75
N PHE A 141 -18.38 -9.38 -3.10
CA PHE A 141 -18.95 -10.62 -3.65
C PHE A 141 -19.91 -11.30 -2.68
N TYR A 142 -19.49 -11.46 -1.42
CA TYR A 142 -20.32 -12.09 -0.42
C TYR A 142 -21.50 -11.19 0.03
N LEU A 143 -21.33 -9.86 0.10
CA LEU A 143 -22.41 -8.92 0.33
C LEU A 143 -23.47 -8.99 -0.78
N ARG A 144 -23.04 -9.11 -2.04
CA ARG A 144 -23.98 -9.31 -3.15
C ARG A 144 -24.80 -10.58 -2.95
N LYS A 145 -24.17 -11.71 -2.60
CA LYS A 145 -24.88 -12.97 -2.32
C LYS A 145 -25.82 -12.86 -1.13
N ALA A 146 -25.38 -12.21 -0.06
CA ALA A 146 -26.18 -12.02 1.15
C ALA A 146 -27.42 -11.16 0.91
N LEU A 147 -27.27 -10.06 0.18
CA LEU A 147 -28.34 -9.07 -0.05
C LEU A 147 -29.33 -9.49 -1.11
N PHE A 148 -28.84 -10.02 -2.24
CA PHE A 148 -29.65 -10.20 -3.46
C PHE A 148 -29.93 -11.67 -3.79
N ASP A 149 -29.07 -12.62 -3.38
CA ASP A 149 -29.36 -14.04 -3.48
C ASP A 149 -29.94 -14.61 -2.17
N HIS A 150 -30.05 -13.77 -1.12
CA HIS A 150 -30.58 -14.15 0.20
C HIS A 150 -29.79 -15.28 0.88
N ASP A 151 -28.49 -15.43 0.57
CA ASP A 151 -27.61 -16.43 1.18
C ASP A 151 -27.23 -16.02 2.60
N ALA A 152 -27.82 -16.72 3.60
CA ALA A 152 -27.59 -16.42 5.00
C ALA A 152 -26.14 -16.64 5.45
N LYS A 153 -25.39 -17.59 4.85
CA LYS A 153 -23.98 -17.86 5.17
C LYS A 153 -23.07 -16.75 4.61
N ALA A 154 -23.48 -16.12 3.53
CA ALA A 154 -22.69 -15.07 2.89
C ALA A 154 -22.50 -13.84 3.79
N TRP A 155 -23.38 -13.57 4.75
CA TRP A 155 -23.20 -12.50 5.74
C TRP A 155 -21.93 -12.69 6.56
N LEU A 156 -21.71 -13.89 7.07
CA LEU A 156 -20.51 -14.22 7.85
C LEU A 156 -19.25 -14.14 6.99
N TRP A 157 -19.27 -14.69 5.77
CA TRP A 157 -18.12 -14.63 4.86
C TRP A 157 -17.81 -13.20 4.42
N ALA A 158 -18.82 -12.37 4.21
CA ALA A 158 -18.63 -10.94 3.96
C ALA A 158 -17.95 -10.26 5.15
N GLY A 159 -18.38 -10.59 6.36
CA GLY A 159 -17.79 -10.10 7.62
C GLY A 159 -16.34 -10.52 7.77
N CYS A 160 -16.02 -11.79 7.53
CA CYS A 160 -14.63 -12.30 7.57
C CYS A 160 -13.74 -11.61 6.53
N ALA A 161 -14.22 -11.43 5.29
CA ALA A 161 -13.48 -10.71 4.26
C ALA A 161 -13.27 -9.23 4.63
N SER A 162 -14.30 -8.57 5.19
CA SER A 162 -14.19 -7.18 5.66
C SER A 162 -13.25 -7.06 6.87
N ALA A 163 -13.21 -8.05 7.75
CA ALA A 163 -12.26 -8.12 8.86
C ALA A 163 -10.81 -8.24 8.36
N ALA A 164 -10.56 -9.10 7.37
CA ALA A 164 -9.25 -9.23 6.73
C ALA A 164 -8.84 -7.92 6.00
N ALA A 165 -9.79 -7.23 5.37
CA ALA A 165 -9.57 -5.90 4.80
C ALA A 165 -9.23 -4.86 5.89
N LEU A 166 -9.87 -4.90 7.06
CA LEU A 166 -9.58 -4.03 8.20
C LEU A 166 -8.18 -4.30 8.77
N LEU A 167 -7.78 -5.56 8.89
CA LEU A 167 -6.42 -5.94 9.26
C LEU A 167 -5.37 -5.52 8.22
N SER A 168 -5.78 -5.21 6.99
CA SER A 168 -4.90 -4.69 5.94
C SER A 168 -4.76 -3.17 5.98
N LYS A 169 -5.89 -2.44 6.10
CA LYS A 169 -5.89 -0.96 6.13
C LYS A 169 -7.14 -0.42 6.80
N GLN A 170 -6.97 0.62 7.61
CA GLN A 170 -8.06 1.22 8.40
C GLN A 170 -9.26 1.71 7.55
N VAL A 171 -9.04 2.07 6.29
CA VAL A 171 -10.11 2.51 5.38
C VAL A 171 -11.23 1.48 5.20
N ALA A 172 -10.97 0.20 5.50
CA ALA A 172 -11.98 -0.85 5.42
C ALA A 172 -13.15 -0.67 6.40
N ILE A 173 -13.02 0.21 7.40
CA ILE A 173 -14.14 0.65 8.24
C ILE A 173 -15.28 1.29 7.42
N ALA A 174 -14.98 1.76 6.21
CA ALA A 174 -16.01 2.29 5.30
C ALA A 174 -17.02 1.21 4.86
N LEU A 175 -16.61 -0.07 4.79
CA LEU A 175 -17.50 -1.15 4.35
C LEU A 175 -18.75 -1.30 5.21
N PRO A 176 -18.67 -1.48 6.55
CA PRO A 176 -19.86 -1.57 7.40
C PRO A 176 -20.65 -0.26 7.43
N VAL A 177 -20.00 0.89 7.38
CA VAL A 177 -20.67 2.20 7.39
C VAL A 177 -21.50 2.40 6.12
N ILE A 178 -20.94 2.11 4.95
CA ILE A 178 -21.65 2.24 3.67
C ILE A 178 -22.76 1.19 3.55
N LEU A 179 -22.51 -0.04 4.01
CA LEU A 179 -23.55 -1.07 4.08
C LEU A 179 -24.72 -0.63 4.96
N LEU A 180 -24.44 -0.06 6.14
CA LEU A 180 -25.47 0.49 7.02
C LEU A 180 -26.29 1.56 6.30
N LEU A 181 -25.62 2.51 5.63
CA LEU A 181 -26.27 3.55 4.84
C LEU A 181 -27.18 2.95 3.76
N PHE A 182 -26.69 1.94 3.02
CA PHE A 182 -27.51 1.23 2.02
C PHE A 182 -28.75 0.59 2.63
N LEU A 183 -28.60 -0.12 3.77
CA LEU A 183 -29.72 -0.78 4.45
C LEU A 183 -30.75 0.22 4.99
N LEU A 184 -30.33 1.42 5.40
CA LEU A 184 -31.22 2.49 5.84
C LEU A 184 -32.02 3.11 4.68
N ILE A 185 -31.39 3.29 3.53
CA ILE A 185 -32.00 3.91 2.33
C ILE A 185 -32.89 2.91 1.60
N SER A 186 -32.45 1.67 1.45
CA SER A 186 -33.14 0.65 0.66
C SER A 186 -34.24 -0.05 1.46
N SER A 187 -35.49 0.37 1.29
CA SER A 187 -36.64 -0.21 2.03
C SER A 187 -36.72 -1.74 1.95
N PRO A 188 -36.52 -2.41 0.80
CA PRO A 188 -36.57 -3.88 0.70
C PRO A 188 -35.49 -4.58 1.54
N HIS A 189 -34.32 -3.93 1.77
CA HIS A 189 -33.18 -4.51 2.46
C HIS A 189 -33.10 -4.11 3.94
N ARG A 190 -33.93 -3.17 4.41
CA ARG A 190 -33.96 -2.69 5.81
C ARG A 190 -34.18 -3.83 6.83
N LYS A 191 -34.85 -4.91 6.41
CA LYS A 191 -35.04 -6.12 7.24
C LYS A 191 -33.73 -6.71 7.76
N TYR A 192 -32.62 -6.54 7.03
CA TYR A 192 -31.29 -7.06 7.40
C TYR A 192 -30.55 -6.23 8.45
N LEU A 193 -31.07 -5.08 8.89
CA LEU A 193 -30.50 -4.29 9.98
C LEU A 193 -30.50 -5.00 11.34
N ARG A 194 -31.30 -6.06 11.49
CA ARG A 194 -31.40 -6.81 12.74
C ARG A 194 -30.24 -7.79 12.90
N ARG A 195 -30.50 -9.10 12.70
CA ARG A 195 -29.54 -10.18 12.96
C ARG A 195 -28.39 -10.21 11.95
N GLU A 196 -28.69 -10.04 10.68
CA GLU A 196 -27.75 -10.25 9.56
C GLU A 196 -26.63 -9.22 9.54
N TYR A 197 -26.96 -7.94 9.76
CA TYR A 197 -25.97 -6.88 9.84
C TYR A 197 -24.96 -7.14 11.00
N TRP A 198 -25.46 -7.57 12.15
CA TRP A 198 -24.59 -7.88 13.29
C TRP A 198 -23.73 -9.13 13.06
N LEU A 199 -24.27 -10.14 12.36
CA LEU A 199 -23.49 -11.30 11.93
C LEU A 199 -22.35 -10.90 10.99
N TYR A 200 -22.57 -9.91 10.14
CA TYR A 200 -21.54 -9.31 9.28
C TYR A 200 -20.51 -8.49 10.06
N VAL A 201 -20.94 -7.67 11.02
CA VAL A 201 -20.05 -6.78 11.77
C VAL A 201 -19.20 -7.54 12.81
N LEU A 202 -19.69 -8.63 13.36
CA LEU A 202 -19.02 -9.39 14.41
C LEU A 202 -17.57 -9.79 14.09
N PRO A 203 -17.22 -10.37 12.93
CA PRO A 203 -15.82 -10.66 12.59
C PRO A 203 -14.94 -9.42 12.58
N MET A 204 -15.47 -8.27 12.14
CA MET A 204 -14.72 -7.00 12.11
C MET A 204 -14.47 -6.48 13.54
N LEU A 205 -15.46 -6.59 14.43
CA LEU A 205 -15.28 -6.24 15.84
C LEU A 205 -14.21 -7.12 16.49
N LEU A 206 -14.24 -8.43 16.23
CA LEU A 206 -13.23 -9.35 16.75
C LEU A 206 -11.83 -9.02 16.22
N ALA A 207 -11.70 -8.64 14.94
CA ALA A 207 -10.42 -8.22 14.35
C ALA A 207 -9.94 -6.85 14.88
N ALA A 208 -10.87 -5.97 15.27
CA ALA A 208 -10.52 -4.66 15.84
C ALA A 208 -9.99 -4.76 17.28
N VAL A 209 -10.42 -5.77 18.07
CA VAL A 209 -10.01 -5.92 19.47
C VAL A 209 -8.48 -5.92 19.65
N PRO A 210 -7.69 -6.81 18.98
CA PRO A 210 -6.25 -6.82 19.18
C PRO A 210 -5.59 -5.51 18.73
N ILE A 211 -6.08 -4.87 17.66
CA ILE A 211 -5.60 -3.56 17.22
C ILE A 211 -5.81 -2.49 18.30
N LEU A 212 -6.99 -2.47 18.92
CA LEU A 212 -7.32 -1.50 19.98
C LEU A 212 -6.48 -1.75 21.24
N LEU A 213 -6.33 -3.01 21.67
CA LEU A 213 -5.49 -3.38 22.82
C LEU A 213 -4.04 -3.00 22.60
N TRP A 214 -3.49 -3.28 21.40
CA TRP A 214 -2.13 -2.86 21.07
C TRP A 214 -1.98 -1.33 21.11
N ASN A 215 -2.92 -0.58 20.53
CA ASN A 215 -2.89 0.89 20.58
C ASN A 215 -2.98 1.44 22.01
N GLN A 216 -3.80 0.84 22.86
CA GLN A 216 -3.90 1.22 24.27
C GLN A 216 -2.55 1.05 24.99
N GLN A 217 -1.79 0.00 24.68
CA GLN A 217 -0.47 -0.27 25.26
C GLN A 217 0.64 0.62 24.69
N HIS A 218 0.40 1.28 23.54
CA HIS A 218 1.38 2.09 22.81
C HIS A 218 0.89 3.53 22.60
N ASP A 219 0.24 4.14 23.59
CA ASP A 219 -0.17 5.56 23.60
C ASP A 219 -0.97 6.01 22.37
N TRP A 220 -1.73 5.11 21.75
CA TRP A 220 -2.57 5.38 20.58
C TRP A 220 -1.81 5.90 19.35
N VAL A 221 -0.54 5.53 19.22
CA VAL A 221 0.37 6.06 18.17
C VAL A 221 -0.17 5.89 16.74
N MET A 222 -0.81 4.74 16.41
CA MET A 222 -1.39 4.52 15.08
C MET A 222 -2.56 5.48 14.80
N PHE A 223 -3.41 5.72 15.78
CA PHE A 223 -4.53 6.68 15.64
C PHE A 223 -4.01 8.11 15.60
N GLY A 224 -2.99 8.45 16.39
CA GLY A 224 -2.30 9.73 16.36
C GLY A 224 -1.72 10.02 14.97
N HIS A 225 -1.00 9.04 14.40
CA HIS A 225 -0.47 9.12 13.04
C HIS A 225 -1.57 9.27 11.98
N SER A 226 -2.67 8.52 12.11
CA SER A 226 -3.80 8.65 11.20
C SER A 226 -4.48 10.01 11.28
N LYS A 227 -4.58 10.57 12.50
CA LYS A 227 -5.16 11.91 12.74
C LYS A 227 -4.28 13.01 12.17
N SER A 228 -2.95 12.93 12.29
CA SER A 228 -2.04 13.93 11.70
C SER A 228 -2.18 14.00 10.18
N HIS A 229 -2.36 12.87 9.51
CA HIS A 229 -2.62 12.84 8.07
C HIS A 229 -3.98 13.44 7.63
N LEU A 230 -4.96 13.51 8.55
CA LEU A 230 -6.28 14.09 8.27
C LEU A 230 -6.39 15.53 8.78
N GLY A 231 -5.46 16.01 9.62
CA GLY A 231 -5.58 17.22 10.39
C GLY A 231 -4.60 18.34 10.09
N ASP A 232 -3.71 18.21 9.11
CA ASP A 232 -2.81 19.29 8.67
C ASP A 232 -3.59 20.39 7.93
N HIS A 233 -4.49 21.03 8.68
CA HIS A 233 -5.14 22.26 8.28
C HIS A 233 -4.22 23.46 8.63
N GLU A 234 -3.05 23.52 8.00
CA GLU A 234 -2.43 24.84 7.86
C GLU A 234 -3.45 25.73 7.14
N THR A 235 -3.59 26.98 7.59
CA THR A 235 -4.37 28.02 6.89
C THR A 235 -3.76 28.21 5.50
N THR A 236 -4.16 27.35 4.59
CA THR A 236 -3.59 27.28 3.24
C THR A 236 -4.32 28.27 2.35
N SER A 237 -3.57 28.98 1.52
CA SER A 237 -4.16 29.84 0.50
C SER A 237 -5.02 29.00 -0.46
N TRP A 238 -6.05 29.62 -1.07
CA TRP A 238 -6.89 28.95 -2.07
C TRP A 238 -6.09 28.33 -3.23
N LEU A 239 -4.92 28.90 -3.55
CA LEU A 239 -3.99 28.36 -4.55
C LEU A 239 -3.45 26.98 -4.16
N LYS A 240 -3.13 26.76 -2.88
CA LYS A 240 -2.70 25.44 -2.39
C LYS A 240 -3.85 24.40 -2.47
N HIS A 241 -5.07 24.80 -2.15
CA HIS A 241 -6.25 23.94 -2.32
C HIS A 241 -6.44 23.52 -3.77
N LEU A 242 -6.32 24.46 -4.71
CA LEU A 242 -6.37 24.17 -6.13
C LEU A 242 -5.22 23.24 -6.56
N GLN A 243 -4.01 23.48 -6.09
CA GLN A 243 -2.85 22.63 -6.36
C GLN A 243 -3.07 21.21 -5.86
N HIS A 244 -3.56 21.01 -4.61
CA HIS A 244 -3.85 19.68 -4.08
C HIS A 244 -4.87 18.93 -4.95
N ALA A 245 -5.94 19.60 -5.39
CA ALA A 245 -6.94 18.99 -6.27
C ALA A 245 -6.37 18.64 -7.65
N LEU A 246 -5.57 19.53 -8.25
CA LEU A 246 -4.93 19.28 -9.54
C LEU A 246 -3.91 18.14 -9.47
N ASP A 247 -3.07 18.11 -8.44
CA ASP A 247 -2.12 17.02 -8.21
C ASP A 247 -2.86 15.69 -8.06
N PHE A 248 -3.92 15.67 -7.26
CA PHE A 248 -4.74 14.46 -7.10
C PHE A 248 -5.36 14.01 -8.41
N LEU A 249 -5.98 14.91 -9.19
CA LEU A 249 -6.56 14.59 -10.50
C LEU A 249 -5.51 14.06 -11.46
N LEU A 250 -4.33 14.69 -11.52
CA LEU A 250 -3.23 14.23 -12.36
C LEU A 250 -2.80 12.80 -11.98
N TYR A 251 -2.68 12.50 -10.68
CA TYR A 251 -2.41 11.14 -10.23
C TYR A 251 -3.48 10.15 -10.70
N GLN A 252 -4.78 10.50 -10.65
CA GLN A 252 -5.85 9.61 -11.11
C GLN A 252 -5.77 9.37 -12.63
N LEU A 253 -5.46 10.40 -13.42
CA LEU A 253 -5.26 10.26 -14.88
C LEU A 253 -4.10 9.31 -15.21
N LEU A 254 -3.03 9.33 -14.43
CA LEU A 254 -1.88 8.44 -14.61
C LEU A 254 -2.15 7.01 -14.11
N LEU A 255 -2.81 6.86 -12.97
CA LEU A 255 -3.03 5.56 -12.33
C LEU A 255 -4.12 4.73 -13.01
N LEU A 256 -5.19 5.37 -13.52
CA LEU A 256 -6.33 4.68 -14.15
C LEU A 256 -6.31 4.74 -15.68
N SER A 257 -5.55 5.58 -16.29
CA SER A 257 -5.69 6.15 -17.62
C SER A 257 -6.74 7.26 -17.70
N PRO A 258 -6.48 8.31 -18.51
CA PRO A 258 -7.35 9.50 -18.58
C PRO A 258 -8.79 9.17 -18.91
N LEU A 259 -9.02 8.34 -19.91
CA LEU A 259 -10.38 8.05 -20.36
C LEU A 259 -11.15 7.15 -19.40
N ILE A 260 -10.49 6.14 -18.80
CA ILE A 260 -11.15 5.29 -17.79
C ILE A 260 -11.56 6.15 -16.60
N PHE A 261 -10.69 7.03 -16.10
CA PHE A 261 -11.02 7.91 -14.99
C PHE A 261 -12.19 8.84 -15.32
N LEU A 262 -12.19 9.50 -16.49
CA LEU A 262 -13.27 10.39 -16.90
C LEU A 262 -14.61 9.65 -17.06
N LEU A 263 -14.60 8.41 -17.58
CA LEU A 263 -15.80 7.59 -17.68
C LEU A 263 -16.34 7.22 -16.29
N LEU A 264 -15.49 6.91 -15.33
CA LEU A 264 -15.90 6.62 -13.94
C LEU A 264 -16.42 7.88 -13.25
N LEU A 265 -15.78 9.02 -13.45
CA LEU A 265 -16.25 10.30 -12.92
C LEU A 265 -17.64 10.65 -13.49
N PHE A 266 -17.84 10.48 -14.81
CA PHE A 266 -19.15 10.66 -15.46
C PHE A 266 -20.22 9.75 -14.83
N THR A 267 -19.94 8.45 -14.65
CA THR A 267 -20.85 7.50 -14.01
C THR A 267 -21.19 7.91 -12.58
N SER A 268 -20.19 8.42 -11.84
CA SER A 268 -20.39 8.88 -10.47
C SER A 268 -21.34 10.08 -10.40
N LEU A 269 -21.15 11.06 -11.29
CA LEU A 269 -21.97 12.26 -11.36
C LEU A 269 -23.40 11.96 -11.84
N GLN A 270 -23.55 11.08 -12.84
CA GLN A 270 -24.87 10.63 -13.32
C GLN A 270 -25.67 9.95 -12.20
N GLY A 271 -25.00 9.21 -11.33
CA GLY A 271 -25.63 8.57 -10.19
C GLY A 271 -26.18 9.56 -9.16
N ILE A 272 -25.58 10.74 -8.98
CA ILE A 272 -26.14 11.79 -8.10
C ILE A 272 -27.52 12.22 -8.63
N LEU A 273 -27.59 12.54 -9.93
CA LEU A 273 -28.80 13.07 -10.57
C LEU A 273 -29.90 12.02 -10.72
N GLY A 274 -29.52 10.76 -10.80
CA GLY A 274 -30.42 9.65 -11.10
C GLY A 274 -30.56 8.58 -10.01
N PHE A 275 -30.06 8.81 -8.78
CA PHE A 275 -29.96 7.79 -7.72
C PHE A 275 -31.27 7.02 -7.49
N ASN A 276 -32.41 7.72 -7.43
CA ASN A 276 -33.72 7.12 -7.21
C ASN A 276 -34.25 6.29 -8.41
N LYS A 277 -33.58 6.42 -9.57
CA LYS A 277 -33.90 5.62 -10.78
C LYS A 277 -33.05 4.37 -10.90
N LEU A 278 -32.01 4.27 -10.07
CA LEU A 278 -31.12 3.11 -10.03
C LEU A 278 -31.84 1.92 -9.37
N SER A 279 -31.62 0.71 -9.87
CA SER A 279 -31.99 -0.51 -9.16
C SER A 279 -31.28 -0.63 -7.81
N SER A 280 -31.80 -1.42 -6.89
CA SER A 280 -31.15 -1.62 -5.57
C SER A 280 -29.70 -2.13 -5.70
N GLU A 281 -29.40 -2.99 -6.69
CA GLU A 281 -28.06 -3.46 -6.98
C GLU A 281 -27.15 -2.32 -7.46
N GLN A 282 -27.64 -1.46 -8.32
CA GLN A 282 -26.93 -0.27 -8.81
C GLN A 282 -26.71 0.75 -7.70
N GLN A 283 -27.73 0.98 -6.84
CA GLN A 283 -27.60 1.85 -5.65
C GLN A 283 -26.51 1.33 -4.70
N PHE A 284 -26.49 0.02 -4.44
CA PHE A 284 -25.45 -0.59 -3.61
C PHE A 284 -24.05 -0.35 -4.19
N LEU A 285 -23.82 -0.66 -5.47
CA LEU A 285 -22.52 -0.44 -6.11
C LEU A 285 -22.16 1.05 -6.17
N TRP A 286 -23.14 1.93 -6.39
CA TRP A 286 -22.90 3.37 -6.44
C TRP A 286 -22.46 3.91 -5.08
N LEU A 287 -23.07 3.47 -3.99
CA LEU A 287 -22.68 3.85 -2.63
C LEU A 287 -21.28 3.30 -2.28
N MET A 288 -20.99 2.04 -2.65
CA MET A 288 -19.72 1.38 -2.34
C MET A 288 -18.52 1.91 -3.15
N GLY A 289 -18.75 2.64 -4.24
CA GLY A 289 -17.69 3.15 -5.10
C GLY A 289 -17.86 4.63 -5.45
N PRO A 290 -18.71 4.99 -6.42
CA PRO A 290 -18.89 6.35 -6.92
C PRO A 290 -19.06 7.42 -5.84
N LEU A 291 -19.91 7.19 -4.84
CA LEU A 291 -20.10 8.13 -3.72
C LEU A 291 -18.77 8.40 -2.99
N MET A 292 -18.03 7.35 -2.71
CA MET A 292 -16.76 7.47 -1.99
C MET A 292 -15.67 8.13 -2.84
N LEU A 293 -15.67 7.90 -4.16
CA LEU A 293 -14.78 8.60 -5.10
C LEU A 293 -15.03 10.10 -5.09
N LEU A 294 -16.31 10.51 -5.12
CA LEU A 294 -16.68 11.93 -5.02
C LEU A 294 -16.27 12.51 -3.67
N GLY A 295 -16.41 11.74 -2.59
CA GLY A 295 -15.97 12.13 -1.25
C GLY A 295 -14.46 12.35 -1.18
N VAL A 296 -13.66 11.45 -1.75
CA VAL A 296 -12.19 11.59 -1.79
C VAL A 296 -11.77 12.74 -2.71
N LEU A 297 -12.47 12.96 -3.83
CA LEU A 297 -12.23 14.11 -4.71
C LEU A 297 -12.51 15.42 -3.95
N LEU A 298 -13.59 15.50 -3.21
CA LEU A 298 -13.88 16.67 -2.38
C LEU A 298 -12.82 16.87 -1.28
N LEU A 299 -12.39 15.78 -0.64
CA LEU A 299 -11.33 15.83 0.36
C LEU A 299 -10.00 16.34 -0.24
N SER A 300 -9.70 15.99 -1.51
CA SER A 300 -8.48 16.45 -2.18
C SER A 300 -8.44 17.96 -2.44
N VAL A 301 -9.58 18.63 -2.42
CA VAL A 301 -9.64 20.11 -2.44
C VAL A 301 -9.23 20.69 -1.08
N LEU A 302 -9.59 20.01 0.01
CA LEU A 302 -9.36 20.52 1.38
C LEU A 302 -7.93 20.25 1.86
N GLN A 303 -7.35 19.12 1.46
CA GLN A 303 -6.03 18.69 1.90
C GLN A 303 -5.32 17.83 0.84
N LYS A 304 -4.01 17.64 1.00
CA LYS A 304 -3.23 16.73 0.16
C LYS A 304 -3.66 15.28 0.39
N VAL A 305 -4.12 14.60 -0.66
CA VAL A 305 -4.55 13.20 -0.66
C VAL A 305 -3.59 12.37 -1.51
N GLN A 306 -3.21 11.21 -1.01
CA GLN A 306 -2.37 10.29 -1.79
C GLN A 306 -3.17 9.65 -2.93
N GLY A 307 -2.54 9.49 -4.10
CA GLY A 307 -3.20 9.01 -5.32
C GLY A 307 -3.82 7.61 -5.21
N ASN A 308 -3.33 6.74 -4.31
CA ASN A 308 -3.85 5.39 -4.10
C ASN A 308 -5.02 5.29 -3.10
N TRP A 309 -5.40 6.38 -2.41
CA TRP A 309 -6.50 6.32 -1.42
C TRP A 309 -7.85 5.92 -2.02
N PRO A 310 -8.26 6.36 -3.24
CA PRO A 310 -9.56 6.00 -3.80
C PRO A 310 -9.63 4.60 -4.41
N MET A 311 -8.51 3.87 -4.49
CA MET A 311 -8.41 2.61 -5.23
C MET A 311 -9.46 1.55 -4.87
N PRO A 312 -9.78 1.24 -3.60
CA PRO A 312 -10.80 0.24 -3.27
C PRO A 312 -12.18 0.63 -3.80
N PHE A 313 -12.46 1.92 -3.95
CA PHE A 313 -13.74 2.42 -4.44
C PHE A 313 -13.90 2.30 -5.96
N TYR A 314 -12.77 2.28 -6.71
CA TYR A 314 -12.81 2.01 -8.15
C TYR A 314 -13.30 0.60 -8.48
N ILE A 315 -13.19 -0.37 -7.57
CA ILE A 315 -13.68 -1.74 -7.74
C ILE A 315 -15.19 -1.72 -8.08
N SER A 316 -16.00 -1.12 -7.21
CA SER A 316 -17.45 -1.01 -7.42
C SER A 316 -17.81 -0.09 -8.58
N ALA A 317 -17.06 1.01 -8.76
CA ALA A 317 -17.31 1.95 -9.85
C ALA A 317 -17.08 1.31 -11.24
N LEU A 318 -16.02 0.52 -11.40
CA LEU A 318 -15.72 -0.20 -12.64
C LEU A 318 -16.77 -1.27 -12.94
N ILE A 319 -17.22 -2.01 -11.92
CA ILE A 319 -18.32 -3.00 -12.07
C ILE A 319 -19.60 -2.31 -12.50
N LEU A 320 -19.98 -1.22 -11.84
CA LEU A 320 -21.17 -0.44 -12.18
C LEU A 320 -21.08 0.10 -13.61
N PHE A 321 -19.94 0.70 -13.99
CA PHE A 321 -19.73 1.23 -15.33
C PHE A 321 -19.82 0.12 -16.39
N ALA A 322 -19.17 -1.01 -16.18
CA ALA A 322 -19.17 -2.13 -17.11
C ALA A 322 -20.58 -2.71 -17.33
N GLY A 323 -21.40 -2.74 -16.27
CA GLY A 323 -22.77 -3.27 -16.34
C GLY A 323 -23.78 -2.31 -16.93
N THR A 324 -23.57 -1.00 -16.81
CA THR A 324 -24.58 0.00 -17.20
C THR A 324 -24.24 0.77 -18.47
N TRP A 325 -22.96 1.14 -18.65
CA TRP A 325 -22.56 2.12 -19.66
C TRP A 325 -21.61 1.58 -20.75
N ALA A 326 -20.99 0.42 -20.54
CA ALA A 326 -20.00 -0.11 -21.49
C ALA A 326 -20.58 -0.65 -22.80
N ALA A 327 -21.89 -0.55 -23.00
CA ALA A 327 -22.61 -0.98 -24.20
C ALA A 327 -23.25 0.21 -24.95
N GLY A 328 -23.78 -0.05 -26.12
CA GLY A 328 -24.52 0.95 -26.91
C GLY A 328 -23.65 2.10 -27.44
N ALA A 329 -24.08 3.34 -27.22
CA ALA A 329 -23.42 4.54 -27.75
C ALA A 329 -21.97 4.73 -27.25
N TRP A 330 -21.65 4.22 -26.05
CA TRP A 330 -20.33 4.35 -25.42
C TRP A 330 -19.29 3.32 -25.92
N GLN A 331 -19.69 2.34 -26.72
CA GLN A 331 -18.80 1.24 -27.15
C GLN A 331 -17.53 1.73 -27.87
N LYS A 332 -17.60 2.78 -28.67
CA LYS A 332 -16.42 3.35 -29.37
C LYS A 332 -15.46 3.98 -28.36
N THR A 333 -15.98 4.79 -27.43
CA THR A 333 -15.19 5.44 -26.36
C THR A 333 -14.54 4.42 -25.46
N VAL A 334 -15.25 3.36 -25.07
CA VAL A 334 -14.71 2.27 -24.25
C VAL A 334 -13.58 1.52 -24.95
N LYS A 335 -13.71 1.23 -26.25
CA LYS A 335 -12.63 0.63 -27.04
C LYS A 335 -11.37 1.50 -27.07
N PHE A 336 -11.53 2.81 -27.23
CA PHE A 336 -10.42 3.74 -27.21
C PHE A 336 -9.80 3.87 -25.82
N ALA A 337 -10.63 3.90 -24.77
CA ALA A 337 -10.18 3.90 -23.37
C ALA A 337 -9.36 2.63 -23.04
N LEU A 338 -9.81 1.46 -23.50
CA LEU A 338 -9.05 0.21 -23.35
C LEU A 338 -7.72 0.25 -24.09
N ALA A 339 -7.72 0.71 -25.36
CA ALA A 339 -6.49 0.82 -26.15
C ALA A 339 -5.46 1.73 -25.49
N LEU A 340 -5.88 2.92 -25.03
CA LEU A 340 -5.02 3.86 -24.31
C LEU A 340 -4.54 3.26 -22.97
N GLY A 341 -5.45 2.64 -22.22
CA GLY A 341 -5.10 2.01 -20.95
C GLY A 341 -4.08 0.89 -21.10
N TYR A 342 -4.28 -0.02 -22.07
CA TYR A 342 -3.30 -1.08 -22.34
C TYR A 342 -1.96 -0.54 -22.84
N LEU A 343 -1.95 0.55 -23.63
CA LEU A 343 -0.71 1.23 -24.00
C LEU A 343 0.02 1.74 -22.75
N MET A 344 -0.68 2.38 -21.80
CA MET A 344 -0.08 2.86 -20.56
C MET A 344 0.42 1.70 -19.67
N VAL A 345 -0.33 0.60 -19.60
CA VAL A 345 0.09 -0.64 -18.89
C VAL A 345 1.35 -1.22 -19.54
N MET A 346 1.39 -1.32 -20.86
CA MET A 346 2.59 -1.78 -21.57
C MET A 346 3.79 -0.87 -21.27
N MET A 347 3.59 0.45 -21.31
CA MET A 347 4.64 1.42 -20.98
C MET A 347 5.13 1.25 -19.53
N THR A 348 4.23 0.92 -18.59
CA THR A 348 4.62 0.66 -17.19
C THR A 348 5.52 -0.56 -17.07
N TYR A 349 5.24 -1.66 -17.78
CA TYR A 349 6.08 -2.86 -17.77
C TYR A 349 7.44 -2.66 -18.46
N VAL A 350 7.48 -1.90 -19.55
CA VAL A 350 8.73 -1.67 -20.31
C VAL A 350 9.50 -0.44 -19.83
N LEU A 351 8.98 0.28 -18.83
CA LEU A 351 9.58 1.53 -18.33
C LEU A 351 11.08 1.40 -17.97
N PRO A 352 11.53 0.38 -17.24
CA PRO A 352 12.95 0.25 -16.91
C PRO A 352 13.83 0.15 -18.16
N LEU A 353 13.38 -0.59 -19.17
CA LEU A 353 14.06 -0.72 -20.46
C LEU A 353 14.04 0.58 -21.27
N LEU A 354 12.89 1.28 -21.30
CA LEU A 354 12.76 2.57 -22.00
C LEU A 354 13.70 3.62 -21.40
N LEU A 355 13.79 3.70 -20.07
CA LEU A 355 14.70 4.62 -19.40
C LEU A 355 16.17 4.34 -19.77
N GLN A 356 16.55 3.08 -19.92
CA GLN A 356 17.89 2.70 -20.37
C GLN A 356 18.14 3.11 -21.83
N ILE A 357 17.21 2.81 -22.74
CA ILE A 357 17.32 3.15 -24.19
C ILE A 357 17.36 4.66 -24.41
N LEU A 358 16.56 5.41 -23.66
CA LEU A 358 16.47 6.87 -23.77
C LEU A 358 17.57 7.60 -23.00
N HIS A 359 18.51 6.88 -22.37
CA HIS A 359 19.56 7.43 -21.49
C HIS A 359 19.02 8.31 -20.36
N LEU A 360 17.78 8.04 -19.92
CA LEU A 360 17.12 8.73 -18.80
C LEU A 360 17.29 7.99 -17.46
N LYS A 361 17.91 6.80 -17.47
CA LYS A 361 18.21 6.04 -16.27
C LYS A 361 19.06 6.91 -15.32
N ASP A 362 18.64 6.97 -14.05
CA ASP A 362 19.27 7.74 -12.98
C ASP A 362 19.24 9.27 -13.14
N SER A 363 18.58 9.78 -14.19
CA SER A 363 18.31 11.21 -14.39
C SER A 363 17.21 11.73 -13.44
N GLU A 364 16.97 13.04 -13.40
CA GLU A 364 15.86 13.62 -12.61
C GLU A 364 14.48 13.12 -13.05
N PHE A 365 14.36 12.68 -14.30
CA PHE A 365 13.12 12.13 -14.87
C PHE A 365 12.94 10.63 -14.67
N ASP A 366 13.85 9.94 -13.98
CA ASP A 366 13.74 8.50 -13.69
C ASP A 366 12.84 8.22 -12.48
N PRO A 367 11.58 7.80 -12.68
CA PRO A 367 10.68 7.49 -11.56
C PRO A 367 11.08 6.20 -10.82
N THR A 368 11.99 5.40 -11.39
CA THR A 368 12.47 4.15 -10.79
C THR A 368 13.63 4.33 -9.81
N LYS A 369 14.10 5.56 -9.58
CA LYS A 369 15.19 5.85 -8.62
C LYS A 369 14.94 5.23 -7.24
N ARG A 370 13.68 5.24 -6.76
CA ARG A 370 13.31 4.69 -5.45
C ARG A 370 13.58 3.20 -5.29
N PHE A 371 13.80 2.49 -6.39
CA PHE A 371 14.03 1.05 -6.47
C PHE A 371 15.50 0.70 -6.74
N LYS A 372 16.45 1.59 -6.49
CA LYS A 372 17.84 1.39 -6.87
C LYS A 372 18.77 1.83 -5.77
N SER A 373 19.97 1.23 -5.80
CA SER A 373 21.14 1.64 -4.99
C SER A 373 21.10 1.28 -3.52
N TRP A 374 20.08 0.62 -3.04
CA TRP A 374 20.03 0.19 -1.65
C TRP A 374 20.97 -0.99 -1.39
N GLN A 375 21.01 -1.94 -2.34
CA GLN A 375 21.96 -3.05 -2.28
C GLN A 375 23.40 -2.56 -2.34
N GLU A 376 23.71 -1.55 -3.19
CA GLU A 376 25.04 -0.96 -3.30
C GLU A 376 25.45 -0.26 -2.00
N LEU A 377 24.56 0.54 -1.39
CA LEU A 377 24.83 1.17 -0.09
C LEU A 377 25.14 0.13 0.99
N ALA A 378 24.34 -0.92 1.07
CA ALA A 378 24.51 -1.97 2.06
C ALA A 378 25.84 -2.73 1.87
N LEU A 379 26.22 -3.02 0.62
CA LEU A 379 27.51 -3.65 0.31
C LEU A 379 28.68 -2.74 0.71
N ASN A 380 28.63 -1.45 0.42
CA ASN A 380 29.68 -0.52 0.85
C ASN A 380 29.80 -0.47 2.38
N LEU A 381 28.68 -0.39 3.10
CA LEU A 381 28.71 -0.47 4.57
C LEU A 381 29.26 -1.80 5.07
N HIS A 382 28.92 -2.90 4.41
CA HIS A 382 29.47 -4.21 4.76
C HIS A 382 31.00 -4.26 4.59
N PHE A 383 31.55 -3.71 3.51
CA PHE A 383 32.99 -3.59 3.31
C PHE A 383 33.67 -2.72 4.38
N GLU A 384 33.07 -1.59 4.76
CA GLU A 384 33.62 -0.76 5.86
C GLU A 384 33.62 -1.52 7.21
N ARG A 385 32.59 -2.35 7.46
CA ARG A 385 32.55 -3.23 8.65
C ARG A 385 33.70 -4.26 8.63
N LEU A 386 34.01 -4.85 7.47
CA LEU A 386 35.11 -5.79 7.31
C LEU A 386 36.49 -5.11 7.45
N ILE A 387 36.67 -3.92 6.84
CA ILE A 387 37.92 -3.15 6.95
C ILE A 387 38.21 -2.75 8.39
N ALA A 388 37.15 -2.34 9.13
CA ALA A 388 37.29 -2.02 10.54
C ALA A 388 37.56 -3.23 11.44
N GLN A 389 37.67 -4.45 10.87
CA GLN A 389 37.83 -5.72 11.58
C GLN A 389 36.87 -5.91 12.76
N ALA A 390 35.69 -5.30 12.63
CA ALA A 390 34.67 -5.33 13.66
C ALA A 390 33.96 -6.69 13.66
N SER A 391 33.94 -7.35 14.81
CA SER A 391 33.09 -8.53 14.98
C SER A 391 31.62 -8.15 14.77
N LEU A 392 30.86 -8.93 13.97
CA LEU A 392 29.46 -8.69 13.74
C LEU A 392 28.64 -8.82 15.03
N ASP A 393 29.08 -9.68 15.95
CA ASP A 393 28.40 -9.89 17.24
C ASP A 393 28.65 -8.74 18.25
N ASP A 394 29.73 -7.97 18.04
CA ASP A 394 30.13 -6.87 18.92
C ASP A 394 29.80 -5.49 18.32
N THR A 395 29.06 -5.47 17.21
CA THR A 395 28.67 -4.22 16.56
C THR A 395 27.18 -4.21 16.24
N PHE A 396 26.63 -2.99 16.15
CA PHE A 396 25.27 -2.76 15.67
C PHE A 396 25.21 -1.58 14.70
N VAL A 397 24.09 -1.42 14.00
CA VAL A 397 23.90 -0.38 12.98
C VAL A 397 22.86 0.61 13.44
N VAL A 398 23.16 1.91 13.29
CA VAL A 398 22.26 3.03 13.59
C VAL A 398 22.05 3.86 12.33
N ALA A 399 20.81 4.08 11.94
CA ALA A 399 20.44 4.95 10.84
C ALA A 399 19.97 6.32 11.34
N LEU A 400 20.44 7.40 10.72
CA LEU A 400 19.97 8.77 10.96
C LEU A 400 19.01 9.20 9.85
N GLY A 401 17.97 9.93 10.21
CA GLY A 401 17.01 10.48 9.24
C GLY A 401 15.80 9.59 9.01
N HIS A 402 15.37 9.42 7.76
CA HIS A 402 14.12 8.75 7.45
C HIS A 402 14.17 7.24 7.73
N ARG A 403 13.06 6.66 8.23
CA ARG A 403 12.90 5.23 8.56
C ARG A 403 13.30 4.25 7.43
N TYR A 404 13.23 4.70 6.18
CA TYR A 404 13.60 3.86 5.03
C TYR A 404 15.08 3.52 5.02
N LEU A 405 15.97 4.41 5.50
CA LEU A 405 17.38 4.09 5.59
C LEU A 405 17.62 2.89 6.53
N ALA A 406 16.95 2.89 7.69
CA ALA A 406 17.07 1.78 8.65
C ALA A 406 16.57 0.46 8.04
N SER A 407 15.37 0.45 7.45
CA SER A 407 14.77 -0.77 6.89
C SER A 407 15.51 -1.29 5.66
N GLN A 408 16.04 -0.42 4.82
CA GLN A 408 16.82 -0.82 3.65
C GLN A 408 18.16 -1.43 4.07
N LEU A 409 18.85 -0.83 5.04
CA LEU A 409 20.09 -1.41 5.60
C LEU A 409 19.81 -2.76 6.28
N ALA A 410 18.71 -2.87 7.03
CA ALA A 410 18.32 -4.14 7.66
C ALA A 410 18.06 -5.25 6.64
N PHE A 411 17.48 -4.92 5.47
CA PHE A 411 17.18 -5.89 4.42
C PHE A 411 18.39 -6.25 3.55
N TYR A 412 19.20 -5.26 3.14
CA TYR A 412 20.26 -5.47 2.14
C TYR A 412 21.62 -5.79 2.72
N LEU A 413 21.85 -5.59 4.02
CA LEU A 413 23.08 -6.10 4.66
C LEU A 413 23.05 -7.65 4.67
N PRO A 414 24.18 -8.32 4.34
CA PRO A 414 24.20 -9.78 4.18
C PRO A 414 23.79 -10.58 5.41
N ASP A 415 24.00 -10.01 6.60
CA ASP A 415 23.66 -10.60 7.90
C ASP A 415 22.24 -10.21 8.39
N HIS A 416 21.49 -9.43 7.61
CA HIS A 416 20.16 -8.93 7.97
C HIS A 416 20.06 -8.44 9.43
N PRO A 417 20.92 -7.51 9.89
CA PRO A 417 21.00 -7.13 11.29
C PRO A 417 19.73 -6.41 11.73
N LYS A 418 19.51 -6.33 13.05
CA LYS A 418 18.61 -5.33 13.60
C LYS A 418 19.25 -3.96 13.46
N VAL A 419 18.62 -3.06 12.70
CA VAL A 419 19.09 -1.68 12.55
C VAL A 419 18.26 -0.79 13.46
N TYR A 420 18.91 0.05 14.23
CA TYR A 420 18.28 1.03 15.10
C TYR A 420 18.17 2.37 14.38
N ARG A 421 17.18 3.15 14.75
CA ARG A 421 17.05 4.52 14.27
C ARG A 421 17.15 5.48 15.44
N PHE A 422 17.90 6.56 15.25
CA PHE A 422 17.95 7.63 16.24
C PHE A 422 17.10 8.82 15.81
N GLU A 423 16.14 9.22 16.66
CA GLU A 423 15.26 10.38 16.46
C GLU A 423 15.56 11.45 17.50
N GLU A 424 16.13 12.60 17.05
CA GLU A 424 16.58 13.66 17.93
C GLU A 424 15.42 14.42 18.61
N SER A 425 14.26 14.49 17.95
CA SER A 425 13.11 15.26 18.48
C SER A 425 12.42 14.60 19.68
N GLY A 426 12.74 13.35 19.99
CA GLY A 426 12.07 12.55 21.00
C GLY A 426 10.62 12.19 20.67
N GLN A 427 10.19 12.38 19.42
CA GLN A 427 8.85 12.03 18.96
C GLN A 427 8.83 10.62 18.40
N VAL A 428 7.70 9.93 18.59
CA VAL A 428 7.43 8.64 17.94
C VAL A 428 6.89 8.91 16.54
N ILE A 429 7.75 8.81 15.52
CA ILE A 429 7.41 9.08 14.11
C ILE A 429 7.57 7.86 13.20
N SER A 430 7.97 6.72 13.77
CA SER A 430 8.04 5.43 13.08
C SER A 430 7.96 4.26 14.07
N GLN A 431 7.95 3.02 13.56
CA GLN A 431 7.99 1.81 14.37
C GLN A 431 9.32 1.65 15.14
N TYR A 432 10.40 2.27 14.64
CA TYR A 432 11.70 2.18 15.30
C TYR A 432 11.73 2.87 16.66
N GLU A 433 10.93 3.91 16.87
CA GLU A 433 10.76 4.57 18.16
C GLU A 433 9.74 3.86 19.08
N VAL A 434 8.92 2.97 18.52
CA VAL A 434 8.04 2.08 19.31
C VAL A 434 8.82 0.89 19.85
N TRP A 435 9.77 0.38 19.06
CA TRP A 435 10.64 -0.73 19.48
C TRP A 435 11.71 -0.25 20.47
N PRO A 436 12.18 -1.15 21.36
CA PRO A 436 13.25 -0.78 22.30
C PRO A 436 14.55 -0.44 21.57
N GLY A 437 15.20 0.62 22.03
CA GLY A 437 16.53 1.02 21.59
C GLY A 437 17.63 0.02 22.02
N PRO A 438 18.90 0.23 21.58
CA PRO A 438 20.02 -0.69 21.82
C PRO A 438 20.65 -0.51 23.23
N ARG A 439 19.85 -0.45 24.29
CA ARG A 439 20.32 -0.24 25.67
C ARG A 439 21.20 -1.40 26.17
N ASP A 440 20.92 -2.62 25.72
CA ASP A 440 21.70 -3.82 26.09
C ASP A 440 23.06 -3.91 25.37
N PHE A 441 23.40 -2.93 24.50
CA PHE A 441 24.62 -2.87 23.73
C PHE A 441 25.68 -1.96 24.35
N VAL A 442 25.55 -1.58 25.61
CA VAL A 442 26.59 -0.83 26.34
C VAL A 442 27.93 -1.57 26.26
N GLY A 443 29.00 -0.84 25.92
CA GLY A 443 30.33 -1.39 25.65
C GLY A 443 30.59 -1.81 24.21
N LYS A 444 29.54 -1.96 23.36
CA LYS A 444 29.68 -2.33 21.96
C LYS A 444 29.90 -1.12 21.04
N ASN A 445 30.38 -1.39 19.85
CA ASN A 445 30.61 -0.39 18.81
C ASN A 445 29.35 -0.30 17.89
N ALA A 446 29.18 0.84 17.23
CA ALA A 446 28.13 1.04 16.25
C ALA A 446 28.63 1.61 14.94
N PHE A 447 28.02 1.19 13.82
CA PHE A 447 28.15 1.90 12.55
C PHE A 447 26.96 2.83 12.41
N ILE A 448 27.23 4.14 12.34
CA ILE A 448 26.21 5.17 12.17
C ILE A 448 26.19 5.59 10.72
N VAL A 449 25.02 5.51 10.08
CA VAL A 449 24.81 5.90 8.68
C VAL A 449 23.82 7.05 8.60
N GLY A 450 24.21 8.14 7.92
CA GLY A 450 23.36 9.31 7.73
C GLY A 450 23.41 9.86 6.30
N GLU A 451 22.33 10.51 5.84
CA GLU A 451 22.25 11.14 4.53
C GLU A 451 22.89 12.55 4.57
N GLY A 452 23.78 12.84 3.63
CA GLY A 452 24.50 14.11 3.49
C GLY A 452 26.02 13.93 3.59
N ARG A 453 26.76 14.91 3.03
CA ARG A 453 28.23 14.97 3.18
C ARG A 453 28.59 15.21 4.64
N GLN A 454 29.42 14.32 5.20
CA GLN A 454 29.74 14.34 6.63
C GLN A 454 28.49 14.61 7.48
N ALA A 455 27.45 13.78 7.25
CA ALA A 455 26.14 13.94 7.88
C ALA A 455 26.29 14.25 9.37
N LYS A 456 25.66 15.33 9.83
CA LYS A 456 25.77 15.77 11.22
C LYS A 456 25.17 14.68 12.14
N VAL A 457 26.02 14.08 12.95
CA VAL A 457 25.56 13.19 14.02
C VAL A 457 25.05 14.06 15.16
N PRO A 458 23.81 13.84 15.65
CA PRO A 458 23.26 14.60 16.79
C PRO A 458 24.18 14.54 18.02
N GLU A 459 24.34 15.65 18.73
CA GLU A 459 25.24 15.73 19.88
C GLU A 459 24.90 14.71 20.98
N ALA A 460 23.60 14.47 21.22
CA ALA A 460 23.15 13.46 22.17
C ALA A 460 23.68 12.04 21.79
N LEU A 461 23.63 11.69 20.51
CA LEU A 461 24.12 10.42 20.03
C LEU A 461 25.66 10.37 20.01
N LYS A 462 26.32 11.47 19.65
CA LYS A 462 27.78 11.58 19.67
C LYS A 462 28.34 11.38 21.08
N ASN A 463 27.71 12.02 22.09
CA ASN A 463 28.10 11.90 23.50
C ASN A 463 27.75 10.55 24.12
N ALA A 464 26.93 9.75 23.45
CA ALA A 464 26.58 8.39 23.87
C ALA A 464 27.73 7.40 23.67
N PHE A 465 28.73 7.75 22.87
CA PHE A 465 29.88 6.89 22.55
C PHE A 465 31.19 7.54 23.04
N MET A 466 32.15 6.70 23.31
CA MET A 466 33.47 7.15 23.77
C MET A 466 34.25 7.90 22.66
N ARG A 467 34.07 7.44 21.40
CA ARG A 467 34.71 8.02 20.22
C ARG A 467 33.84 7.89 19.00
N LEU A 468 33.87 8.90 18.12
CA LEU A 468 33.23 8.89 16.81
C LEU A 468 34.26 9.18 15.73
N THR A 469 34.39 8.28 14.77
CA THR A 469 35.37 8.39 13.66
C THR A 469 34.60 8.34 12.33
N PHE A 470 34.80 9.33 11.46
CA PHE A 470 34.30 9.31 10.09
C PHE A 470 35.09 8.26 9.29
N LEU A 471 34.40 7.37 8.57
CA LEU A 471 35.05 6.32 7.78
C LEU A 471 34.99 6.64 6.27
N ALA A 472 33.79 6.80 5.73
CA ALA A 472 33.61 6.90 4.28
C ALA A 472 32.35 7.69 3.89
N GLU A 473 32.36 8.17 2.64
CA GLU A 473 31.15 8.61 1.94
C GLU A 473 30.78 7.62 0.83
N VAL A 474 29.52 7.24 0.78
CA VAL A 474 28.95 6.40 -0.28
C VAL A 474 28.03 7.24 -1.14
N VAL A 475 28.22 7.16 -2.45
CA VAL A 475 27.38 7.91 -3.40
C VAL A 475 25.92 7.53 -3.23
N ASN A 476 25.05 8.53 -3.18
CA ASN A 476 23.61 8.34 -3.27
C ASN A 476 23.15 8.67 -4.71
N PRO A 477 22.91 7.67 -5.56
CA PRO A 477 22.54 7.92 -6.96
C PRO A 477 21.22 8.68 -7.10
N ASN A 478 20.35 8.59 -6.09
CA ASN A 478 19.08 9.33 -6.07
C ASN A 478 19.25 10.82 -5.74
N LYS A 479 20.34 11.14 -5.01
CA LYS A 479 20.70 12.49 -4.58
C LYS A 479 22.24 12.63 -4.61
N PRO A 480 22.85 12.85 -5.78
CA PRO A 480 24.34 12.91 -5.90
C PRO A 480 24.97 13.98 -4.99
N ASN A 481 24.23 15.04 -4.68
CA ASN A 481 24.68 16.11 -3.78
C ASN A 481 24.53 15.78 -2.28
N ALA A 482 23.90 14.65 -1.93
CA ALA A 482 23.68 14.18 -0.57
C ALA A 482 24.09 12.70 -0.46
N PRO A 483 25.40 12.39 -0.46
CA PRO A 483 25.90 11.02 -0.27
C PRO A 483 25.48 10.49 1.11
N TYR A 484 25.68 9.21 1.33
CA TYR A 484 25.59 8.63 2.68
C TYR A 484 26.94 8.70 3.36
N SER A 485 26.99 9.19 4.60
CA SER A 485 28.17 9.20 5.44
C SER A 485 28.13 8.03 6.42
N ILE A 486 29.26 7.33 6.57
CA ILE A 486 29.44 6.20 7.48
C ILE A 486 30.44 6.60 8.56
N TYR A 487 30.06 6.38 9.81
CA TYR A 487 30.87 6.60 10.99
C TYR A 487 31.03 5.33 11.80
N LEU A 488 32.20 5.13 12.41
CA LEU A 488 32.39 4.18 13.49
C LEU A 488 32.27 4.93 14.82
N ALA A 489 31.34 4.48 15.64
CA ALA A 489 31.13 4.96 17.01
C ALA A 489 31.59 3.84 17.97
N GLU A 490 32.62 4.11 18.76
CA GLU A 490 33.28 3.11 19.62
C GLU A 490 32.75 3.20 21.05
N ASN A 491 32.47 2.07 21.65
CA ASN A 491 32.14 1.89 23.05
C ASN A 491 30.89 2.72 23.47
N LEU A 492 29.68 2.17 23.27
CA LEU A 492 28.46 2.78 23.74
C LEU A 492 28.50 2.93 25.27
N LEU A 493 28.41 4.16 25.77
CA LEU A 493 28.39 4.48 27.21
C LEU A 493 26.96 4.35 27.76
N SER A 494 25.99 4.93 27.05
CA SER A 494 24.58 4.83 27.36
C SER A 494 23.76 5.24 26.13
N TRP A 495 22.63 4.57 25.86
CA TRP A 495 21.74 5.01 24.79
C TRP A 495 20.92 6.21 25.25
N PRO A 496 20.89 7.34 24.49
CA PRO A 496 20.12 8.52 24.89
C PRO A 496 18.63 8.20 24.97
N ALA A 497 17.96 8.65 26.02
CA ALA A 497 16.49 8.56 26.10
C ALA A 497 15.87 9.49 25.04
N THR A 498 15.23 8.89 24.03
CA THR A 498 14.67 9.62 22.88
C THR A 498 13.16 9.72 22.90
N THR A 499 12.47 8.91 23.70
CA THR A 499 11.01 8.91 23.79
C THR A 499 10.53 8.87 25.26
N LYS A 500 9.28 9.31 25.49
CA LYS A 500 8.63 9.18 26.81
C LYS A 500 8.55 7.73 27.27
N GLN A 501 8.48 6.76 26.38
CA GLN A 501 8.49 5.33 26.71
C GLN A 501 9.83 4.86 27.26
N ASP A 502 10.91 5.50 26.85
CA ASP A 502 12.25 5.22 27.36
C ASP A 502 12.42 5.67 28.82
N VAL A 503 11.67 6.68 29.26
CA VAL A 503 11.70 7.25 30.63
C VAL A 503 10.83 6.46 31.61
N ILE A 504 9.81 5.75 31.14
CA ILE A 504 8.83 5.04 32.01
C ILE A 504 9.30 3.63 32.40
N LYS A 505 10.34 3.08 31.75
CA LYS A 505 10.87 1.73 32.01
C LYS A 505 12.11 1.70 32.91
N ASP A 506 12.58 2.84 33.36
CA ASP A 506 13.56 3.03 34.46
C ASP A 506 12.82 3.29 35.77
#